data_7e097b5a4da6959cdebb4f7dfbfbc4a3
#
_entry.id   7e097b5a4da6959cdebb4f7dfbfbc4a3
#
_cell.length_a   1.000
_cell.length_b   1.000
_cell.length_c   1.000
_cell.angle_alpha   90.00
_cell.angle_beta   90.00
_cell.angle_gamma   90.00
#
_symmetry.space_group_name_H-M   'P 1'
#
loop_
_entity.id
_entity.type
_entity.pdbx_description
1 polymer ?
#
loop_
_entity_poly.entity_id
_entity_poly.type
_entity_poly.pdbx_seq_one_letter_code
_entity_poly.pdbx_strand_id
1 'polypeptide(L)'
;QKFIYLFIFCFSLVTTNISAKDNIMILKLTYGEIEIELYPEKAPNHVKRFKELADSGKYDGVVFHRVIEGFMAQTGDVKFGNSNSPDFNLSLAGTGGSDLPNLKAEFTDVAHTRGVLSAARSADPDSANSQFFICLESAPHLDRQYSAFGKVLKGMEFVDMIKKGDPRSGSVPNPDKIISLKTK
;
A
#
# COMPACT_ATOMS: atom_id res chain seq x y z
N GLN A 1 -21.22 -10.36 -62.82
CA GLN A 1 -20.08 -9.85 -62.03
C GLN A 1 -20.55 -9.52 -60.64
N LYS A 2 -20.13 -10.32 -59.63
CA LYS A 2 -20.44 -10.05 -58.20
C LYS A 2 -19.24 -9.35 -57.62
N PHE A 3 -19.41 -8.09 -57.16
CA PHE A 3 -18.40 -7.34 -56.41
C PHE A 3 -18.50 -7.79 -54.94
N ILE A 4 -17.39 -8.34 -54.42
CA ILE A 4 -17.23 -8.65 -53.01
C ILE A 4 -16.53 -7.43 -52.38
N TYR A 5 -17.24 -6.69 -51.52
CA TYR A 5 -16.66 -5.65 -50.70
C TYR A 5 -16.00 -6.28 -49.47
N LEU A 6 -14.67 -6.23 -49.44
CA LEU A 6 -13.87 -6.62 -48.29
C LEU A 6 -13.85 -5.47 -47.27
N PHE A 7 -14.60 -5.62 -46.19
CA PHE A 7 -14.58 -4.68 -45.08
C PHE A 7 -13.34 -4.99 -44.20
N ILE A 8 -12.29 -4.16 -44.35
CA ILE A 8 -11.13 -4.23 -43.44
C ILE A 8 -11.53 -3.50 -42.16
N PHE A 9 -11.78 -4.27 -41.10
CA PHE A 9 -12.03 -3.75 -39.76
C PHE A 9 -10.66 -3.40 -39.13
N CYS A 10 -10.31 -2.12 -39.16
CA CYS A 10 -9.10 -1.63 -38.53
C CYS A 10 -9.32 -1.59 -37.01
N PHE A 11 -8.83 -2.60 -36.30
CA PHE A 11 -8.86 -2.64 -34.84
C PHE A 11 -7.76 -1.71 -34.32
N SER A 12 -8.12 -0.47 -33.97
CA SER A 12 -7.21 0.45 -33.30
C SER A 12 -6.95 -0.06 -31.88
N LEU A 13 -5.79 -0.65 -31.65
CA LEU A 13 -5.28 -0.89 -30.30
C LEU A 13 -5.00 0.47 -29.65
N VAL A 14 -5.90 0.93 -28.79
CA VAL A 14 -5.65 2.02 -27.89
C VAL A 14 -4.72 1.52 -26.79
N THR A 15 -3.43 1.66 -26.99
CA THR A 15 -2.45 1.50 -25.91
C THR A 15 -2.57 2.71 -24.99
N THR A 16 -3.22 2.53 -23.86
CA THR A 16 -3.18 3.51 -22.77
C THR A 16 -1.76 3.56 -22.23
N ASN A 17 -0.97 4.54 -22.65
CA ASN A 17 0.28 4.89 -21.99
C ASN A 17 -0.07 5.38 -20.58
N ILE A 18 -0.03 4.50 -19.58
CA ILE A 18 -0.05 4.91 -18.17
C ILE A 18 1.24 5.70 -17.96
N SER A 19 1.09 6.99 -17.70
CA SER A 19 2.23 7.88 -17.45
C SER A 19 3.00 7.37 -16.22
N ALA A 20 4.32 7.34 -16.28
CA ALA A 20 5.15 6.98 -15.12
C ALA A 20 4.83 7.85 -13.89
N LYS A 21 4.32 9.07 -14.10
CA LYS A 21 3.87 9.99 -13.04
C LYS A 21 2.66 9.46 -12.26
N ASP A 22 1.77 8.69 -12.91
CA ASP A 22 0.55 8.15 -12.27
C ASP A 22 0.85 7.06 -11.24
N ASN A 23 2.09 6.57 -11.18
CA ASN A 23 2.53 5.55 -10.24
C ASN A 23 3.31 6.11 -9.05
N ILE A 24 3.40 7.44 -8.94
CA ILE A 24 4.04 8.11 -7.80
C ILE A 24 2.97 8.57 -6.82
N MET A 25 3.16 8.20 -5.55
CA MET A 25 2.29 8.61 -4.45
C MET A 25 3.06 9.53 -3.51
N ILE A 26 2.34 10.46 -2.87
CA ILE A 26 2.86 11.31 -1.80
C ILE A 26 2.15 10.93 -0.50
N LEU A 27 2.93 10.36 0.42
CA LEU A 27 2.53 10.10 1.79
C LEU A 27 3.04 11.24 2.67
N LYS A 28 2.13 11.96 3.32
CA LYS A 28 2.47 13.07 4.22
C LYS A 28 2.32 12.65 5.68
N LEU A 29 3.40 12.81 6.41
CA LEU A 29 3.46 12.66 7.87
C LEU A 29 3.75 14.02 8.53
N THR A 30 3.64 14.10 9.84
CA THR A 30 4.05 15.28 10.61
C THR A 30 5.52 15.67 10.38
N TYR A 31 6.35 14.67 10.07
CA TYR A 31 7.80 14.82 9.89
C TYR A 31 8.20 15.30 8.50
N GLY A 32 7.36 15.05 7.47
CA GLY A 32 7.65 15.43 6.09
C GLY A 32 6.88 14.61 5.08
N GLU A 33 7.22 14.80 3.82
CA GLU A 33 6.61 14.11 2.68
C GLU A 33 7.52 12.96 2.20
N ILE A 34 6.88 11.83 1.91
CA ILE A 34 7.51 10.60 1.46
C ILE A 34 7.00 10.33 0.05
N GLU A 35 7.91 10.22 -0.91
CA GLU A 35 7.59 9.88 -2.29
C GLU A 35 7.72 8.36 -2.48
N ILE A 36 6.66 7.74 -2.98
CA ILE A 36 6.54 6.29 -3.15
C ILE A 36 6.29 5.99 -4.62
N GLU A 37 7.06 5.07 -5.19
CA GLU A 37 6.80 4.48 -6.50
C GLU A 37 6.00 3.18 -6.33
N LEU A 38 4.95 3.02 -7.13
CA LEU A 38 4.13 1.80 -7.18
C LEU A 38 4.53 0.93 -8.35
N TYR A 39 4.33 -0.38 -8.23
CA TYR A 39 4.69 -1.40 -9.22
C TYR A 39 3.46 -2.08 -9.84
N PRO A 40 2.69 -1.39 -10.70
CA PRO A 40 1.45 -1.93 -11.28
C PRO A 40 1.68 -3.17 -12.16
N GLU A 41 2.87 -3.32 -12.73
CA GLU A 41 3.26 -4.49 -13.52
C GLU A 41 3.56 -5.72 -12.66
N LYS A 42 3.83 -5.52 -11.36
CA LYS A 42 4.16 -6.60 -10.39
C LYS A 42 2.93 -7.03 -9.58
N ALA A 43 2.15 -6.07 -9.12
CA ALA A 43 0.99 -6.32 -8.25
C ALA A 43 -0.19 -5.39 -8.63
N PRO A 44 -0.79 -5.57 -9.82
CA PRO A 44 -1.79 -4.65 -10.38
C PRO A 44 -3.01 -4.45 -9.49
N ASN A 45 -3.52 -5.49 -8.84
CA ASN A 45 -4.71 -5.38 -8.00
C ASN A 45 -4.40 -4.67 -6.67
N HIS A 46 -3.24 -4.92 -6.08
CA HIS A 46 -2.78 -4.22 -4.87
C HIS A 46 -2.53 -2.74 -5.15
N VAL A 47 -1.86 -2.41 -6.26
CA VAL A 47 -1.65 -1.02 -6.68
C VAL A 47 -2.98 -0.31 -6.92
N LYS A 48 -3.91 -0.93 -7.64
CA LYS A 48 -5.25 -0.37 -7.88
C LYS A 48 -5.98 -0.07 -6.57
N ARG A 49 -6.05 -1.03 -5.65
CA ARG A 49 -6.69 -0.88 -4.34
C ARG A 49 -6.03 0.22 -3.51
N PHE A 50 -4.72 0.25 -3.47
CA PHE A 50 -3.97 1.25 -2.73
C PHE A 50 -4.25 2.66 -3.23
N LYS A 51 -4.22 2.88 -4.55
CA LYS A 51 -4.56 4.17 -5.17
C LYS A 51 -6.02 4.56 -4.92
N GLU A 52 -6.96 3.64 -5.09
CA GLU A 52 -8.39 3.88 -4.86
C GLU A 52 -8.67 4.39 -3.43
N LEU A 53 -8.11 3.73 -2.43
CA LEU A 53 -8.26 4.12 -1.03
C LEU A 53 -7.52 5.43 -0.71
N ALA A 54 -6.33 5.63 -1.28
CA ALA A 54 -5.53 6.83 -1.09
C ALA A 54 -6.23 8.07 -1.70
N ASP A 55 -6.59 8.00 -2.97
CA ASP A 55 -7.17 9.13 -3.70
C ASP A 55 -8.60 9.48 -3.21
N SER A 56 -9.29 8.52 -2.59
CA SER A 56 -10.57 8.77 -1.90
C SER A 56 -10.41 9.26 -0.45
N GLY A 57 -9.18 9.50 0.03
CA GLY A 57 -8.88 10.01 1.38
C GLY A 57 -9.11 8.99 2.51
N LYS A 58 -9.28 7.70 2.20
CA LYS A 58 -9.54 6.66 3.22
C LYS A 58 -8.36 6.44 4.16
N TYR A 59 -7.15 6.75 3.72
CA TYR A 59 -5.95 6.65 4.56
C TYR A 59 -5.67 7.90 5.41
N ASP A 60 -6.36 9.02 5.15
CA ASP A 60 -6.16 10.25 5.94
C ASP A 60 -6.62 10.03 7.40
N GLY A 61 -5.72 10.22 8.34
CA GLY A 61 -5.95 9.96 9.76
C GLY A 61 -5.66 8.54 10.25
N VAL A 62 -5.29 7.62 9.35
CA VAL A 62 -4.98 6.23 9.72
C VAL A 62 -3.64 6.15 10.44
N VAL A 63 -3.62 5.45 11.57
CA VAL A 63 -2.46 5.36 12.45
C VAL A 63 -1.52 4.22 12.06
N PHE A 64 -0.24 4.37 12.40
CA PHE A 64 0.75 3.30 12.38
C PHE A 64 0.62 2.47 13.67
N HIS A 65 -0.31 1.54 13.68
CA HIS A 65 -0.68 0.77 14.88
C HIS A 65 0.34 -0.27 15.30
N ARG A 66 1.22 -0.71 14.36
CA ARG A 66 2.25 -1.72 14.63
C ARG A 66 3.57 -1.33 13.98
N VAL A 67 4.57 -1.06 14.79
CA VAL A 67 5.92 -0.66 14.32
C VAL A 67 6.98 -1.40 15.11
N ILE A 68 7.77 -2.22 14.44
CA ILE A 68 8.89 -2.97 15.03
C ILE A 68 10.18 -2.40 14.49
N GLU A 69 11.02 -1.89 15.38
CA GLU A 69 12.34 -1.36 15.03
C GLU A 69 13.18 -2.43 14.31
N GLY A 70 13.90 -2.03 13.26
CA GLY A 70 14.69 -2.96 12.46
C GLY A 70 13.89 -3.92 11.59
N PHE A 71 12.55 -3.79 11.54
CA PHE A 71 11.70 -4.64 10.72
C PHE A 71 10.75 -3.84 9.82
N MET A 72 9.63 -3.34 10.32
CA MET A 72 8.64 -2.66 9.49
C MET A 72 7.74 -1.70 10.28
N ALA A 73 7.11 -0.75 9.56
CA ALA A 73 6.04 0.11 10.05
C ALA A 73 4.74 -0.24 9.33
N GLN A 74 3.74 -0.75 10.06
CA GLN A 74 2.44 -1.19 9.53
C GLN A 74 1.34 -0.21 9.85
N THR A 75 0.49 0.04 8.86
CA THR A 75 -0.64 0.96 8.87
C THR A 75 -1.75 0.48 7.95
N GLY A 76 -2.73 1.32 7.65
CA GLY A 76 -3.72 1.08 6.61
C GLY A 76 -4.99 0.38 7.08
N ASP A 77 -5.22 0.22 8.39
CA ASP A 77 -6.52 -0.18 8.91
C ASP A 77 -7.50 1.00 8.85
N VAL A 78 -8.24 1.10 7.76
CA VAL A 78 -9.15 2.22 7.50
C VAL A 78 -10.43 2.18 8.34
N LYS A 79 -10.70 1.06 9.02
CA LYS A 79 -11.86 0.89 9.88
C LYS A 79 -11.56 1.26 11.32
N PHE A 80 -10.74 0.47 11.99
CA PHE A 80 -10.45 0.66 13.42
C PHE A 80 -9.21 1.51 13.67
N GLY A 81 -8.33 1.67 12.67
CA GLY A 81 -7.12 2.47 12.77
C GLY A 81 -7.26 3.91 12.29
N ASN A 82 -8.43 4.35 11.82
CA ASN A 82 -8.61 5.71 11.33
C ASN A 82 -9.06 6.65 12.44
N SER A 83 -8.16 7.51 12.93
CA SER A 83 -8.42 8.45 14.03
C SER A 83 -9.47 9.52 13.69
N ASN A 84 -9.87 9.67 12.43
CA ASN A 84 -10.92 10.57 12.00
C ASN A 84 -12.29 9.86 11.90
N SER A 85 -12.34 8.55 12.10
CA SER A 85 -13.56 7.74 12.04
C SER A 85 -14.23 7.63 13.40
N PRO A 86 -15.58 7.59 13.49
CA PRO A 86 -16.30 7.25 14.72
C PRO A 86 -16.02 5.82 15.19
N ASP A 87 -15.59 4.93 14.30
CA ASP A 87 -15.25 3.53 14.60
C ASP A 87 -13.81 3.37 15.13
N PHE A 88 -13.06 4.46 15.27
CA PHE A 88 -11.67 4.41 15.72
C PHE A 88 -11.55 3.69 17.07
N ASN A 89 -10.76 2.63 17.08
CA ASN A 89 -10.48 1.85 18.28
C ASN A 89 -9.06 1.28 18.20
N LEU A 90 -8.14 1.90 18.95
CA LEU A 90 -6.74 1.52 18.93
C LEU A 90 -6.50 0.08 19.37
N SER A 91 -7.33 -0.47 20.25
CA SER A 91 -7.20 -1.87 20.70
C SER A 91 -7.63 -2.89 19.63
N LEU A 92 -8.40 -2.47 18.63
CA LEU A 92 -8.81 -3.27 17.48
C LEU A 92 -8.01 -2.92 16.22
N ALA A 93 -7.24 -1.83 16.24
CA ALA A 93 -6.43 -1.42 15.09
C ALA A 93 -5.48 -2.56 14.65
N GLY A 94 -5.51 -2.86 13.35
CA GLY A 94 -4.82 -4.01 12.76
C GLY A 94 -5.74 -5.20 12.49
N THR A 95 -6.99 -5.19 12.97
CA THR A 95 -7.97 -6.26 12.71
C THR A 95 -8.99 -5.88 11.62
N GLY A 96 -9.06 -4.61 11.22
CA GLY A 96 -10.01 -4.10 10.25
C GLY A 96 -9.43 -3.91 8.85
N GLY A 97 -10.29 -3.46 7.95
CA GLY A 97 -9.97 -3.18 6.55
C GLY A 97 -11.05 -2.32 5.91
N SER A 98 -11.03 -2.18 4.60
CA SER A 98 -12.10 -1.54 3.83
C SER A 98 -13.28 -2.51 3.64
N ASP A 99 -14.43 -1.94 3.22
CA ASP A 99 -15.62 -2.73 2.87
C ASP A 99 -15.50 -3.43 1.50
N LEU A 100 -14.38 -3.23 0.80
CA LEU A 100 -14.11 -3.89 -0.48
C LEU A 100 -13.65 -5.35 -0.27
N PRO A 101 -13.83 -6.23 -1.26
CA PRO A 101 -13.40 -7.62 -1.16
C PRO A 101 -11.89 -7.75 -0.91
N ASN A 102 -11.47 -8.81 -0.23
CA ASN A 102 -10.07 -9.13 -0.06
C ASN A 102 -9.38 -9.36 -1.41
N LEU A 103 -8.09 -9.13 -1.44
CA LEU A 103 -7.24 -9.29 -2.61
C LEU A 103 -6.55 -10.66 -2.57
N LYS A 104 -6.53 -11.32 -3.73
CA LYS A 104 -5.67 -12.48 -3.93
C LYS A 104 -4.21 -12.07 -3.90
N ALA A 105 -3.36 -12.97 -3.43
CA ALA A 105 -1.93 -12.77 -3.40
C ALA A 105 -1.36 -12.48 -4.80
N GLU A 106 -0.45 -11.52 -4.88
CA GLU A 106 0.33 -11.19 -6.08
C GLU A 106 1.81 -11.27 -5.70
N PHE A 107 2.31 -12.50 -5.49
CA PHE A 107 3.71 -12.72 -5.14
C PHE A 107 4.62 -12.43 -6.32
N THR A 108 5.68 -11.69 -6.05
CA THR A 108 6.62 -11.21 -7.06
C THR A 108 8.06 -11.59 -6.71
N ASP A 109 8.98 -11.24 -7.60
CA ASP A 109 10.43 -11.34 -7.40
C ASP A 109 11.04 -10.12 -6.69
N VAL A 110 10.21 -9.15 -6.29
CA VAL A 110 10.65 -7.98 -5.54
C VAL A 110 11.11 -8.40 -4.14
N ALA A 111 12.39 -8.23 -3.86
CA ALA A 111 12.93 -8.50 -2.53
C ALA A 111 12.47 -7.45 -1.52
N HIS A 112 12.09 -7.89 -0.32
CA HIS A 112 11.67 -7.01 0.79
C HIS A 112 12.90 -6.32 1.41
N THR A 113 13.48 -5.39 0.68
CA THR A 113 14.56 -4.52 1.14
C THR A 113 14.00 -3.27 1.83
N ARG A 114 14.88 -2.53 2.52
CA ARG A 114 14.52 -1.24 3.13
C ARG A 114 13.75 -0.34 2.16
N GLY A 115 12.61 0.20 2.61
CA GLY A 115 11.73 1.09 1.85
C GLY A 115 10.67 0.40 1.02
N VAL A 116 10.70 -0.93 0.86
CA VAL A 116 9.65 -1.66 0.10
C VAL A 116 8.32 -1.60 0.83
N LEU A 117 7.25 -1.32 0.07
CA LEU A 117 5.86 -1.42 0.51
C LEU A 117 5.31 -2.80 0.15
N SER A 118 4.65 -3.44 1.11
CA SER A 118 4.04 -4.74 0.93
C SER A 118 2.70 -4.83 1.65
N ALA A 119 1.79 -5.65 1.11
CA ALA A 119 0.46 -5.81 1.68
C ALA A 119 0.50 -6.64 2.97
N ALA A 120 -0.12 -6.11 4.02
CA ALA A 120 -0.37 -6.89 5.23
C ALA A 120 -1.56 -7.83 5.02
N ARG A 121 -1.54 -8.99 5.66
CA ARG A 121 -2.55 -10.03 5.57
C ARG A 121 -2.63 -10.89 6.82
N SER A 122 -3.68 -11.67 6.95
CA SER A 122 -3.79 -12.72 7.97
C SER A 122 -2.99 -13.98 7.57
N ALA A 123 -3.28 -15.11 8.19
CA ALA A 123 -2.66 -16.40 7.82
C ALA A 123 -3.02 -16.83 6.38
N ASP A 124 -4.22 -16.49 5.91
CA ASP A 124 -4.63 -16.72 4.52
C ASP A 124 -3.88 -15.76 3.57
N PRO A 125 -3.12 -16.27 2.59
CA PRO A 125 -2.45 -15.45 1.57
C PRO A 125 -3.38 -14.53 0.79
N ASP A 126 -4.65 -14.92 0.62
CA ASP A 126 -5.66 -14.19 -0.14
C ASP A 126 -6.53 -13.26 0.75
N SER A 127 -6.02 -12.86 1.92
CA SER A 127 -6.73 -12.02 2.89
C SER A 127 -6.27 -10.56 2.94
N ALA A 128 -5.39 -10.12 2.05
CA ALA A 128 -4.99 -8.71 1.98
C ALA A 128 -6.20 -7.82 1.65
N ASN A 129 -6.24 -6.62 2.21
CA ASN A 129 -7.36 -5.69 1.99
C ASN A 129 -6.85 -4.24 1.85
N SER A 130 -6.73 -3.49 2.94
CA SER A 130 -6.29 -2.09 2.96
C SER A 130 -4.96 -1.89 3.69
N GLN A 131 -4.57 -2.81 4.57
CA GLN A 131 -3.38 -2.66 5.40
C GLN A 131 -2.10 -2.94 4.61
N PHE A 132 -1.08 -2.16 4.90
CA PHE A 132 0.25 -2.31 4.31
C PHE A 132 1.35 -1.99 5.32
N PHE A 133 2.57 -2.35 4.99
CA PHE A 133 3.74 -2.00 5.78
C PHE A 133 4.87 -1.49 4.89
N ILE A 134 5.75 -0.70 5.49
CA ILE A 134 6.99 -0.21 4.88
C ILE A 134 8.14 -0.91 5.62
N CYS A 135 9.01 -1.59 4.88
CA CYS A 135 10.19 -2.23 5.44
C CYS A 135 11.18 -1.18 5.95
N LEU A 136 11.54 -1.24 7.23
CA LEU A 136 12.57 -0.39 7.83
C LEU A 136 13.97 -0.93 7.57
N GLU A 137 14.08 -2.26 7.47
CA GLU A 137 15.29 -3.00 7.09
C GLU A 137 14.95 -4.15 6.16
N SER A 138 15.96 -4.86 5.67
CA SER A 138 15.76 -6.03 4.80
C SER A 138 15.10 -7.19 5.55
N ALA A 139 14.03 -7.74 4.97
CA ALA A 139 13.23 -8.82 5.52
C ALA A 139 13.07 -9.98 4.52
N PRO A 140 14.16 -10.70 4.17
CA PRO A 140 14.12 -11.73 3.12
C PRO A 140 13.20 -12.91 3.42
N HIS A 141 12.82 -13.11 4.67
CA HIS A 141 11.82 -14.12 5.06
C HIS A 141 10.41 -13.82 4.56
N LEU A 142 10.14 -12.60 4.07
CA LEU A 142 8.87 -12.20 3.45
C LEU A 142 8.85 -12.40 1.93
N ASP A 143 10.02 -12.64 1.31
CA ASP A 143 10.14 -12.75 -0.14
C ASP A 143 9.29 -13.90 -0.68
N ARG A 144 8.51 -13.60 -1.73
CA ARG A 144 7.56 -14.52 -2.37
C ARG A 144 6.46 -15.07 -1.45
N GLN A 145 6.29 -14.48 -0.26
CA GLN A 145 5.23 -14.84 0.70
C GLN A 145 4.31 -13.66 1.00
N TYR A 146 4.71 -12.45 0.62
CA TYR A 146 3.92 -11.22 0.72
C TYR A 146 3.94 -10.48 -0.61
N SER A 147 2.87 -9.75 -0.91
CA SER A 147 2.71 -9.00 -2.16
C SER A 147 3.35 -7.63 -2.03
N ALA A 148 4.60 -7.51 -2.49
CA ALA A 148 5.31 -6.24 -2.59
C ALA A 148 4.77 -5.46 -3.79
N PHE A 149 4.35 -4.21 -3.58
CA PHE A 149 3.67 -3.42 -4.61
C PHE A 149 4.23 -2.00 -4.81
N GLY A 150 5.29 -1.64 -4.10
CA GLY A 150 5.94 -0.34 -4.25
C GLY A 150 7.19 -0.17 -3.40
N LYS A 151 7.79 1.01 -3.50
CA LYS A 151 8.99 1.38 -2.74
C LYS A 151 9.06 2.88 -2.49
N VAL A 152 9.56 3.25 -1.33
CA VAL A 152 9.93 4.64 -1.01
C VAL A 152 11.10 5.07 -1.87
N LEU A 153 10.94 6.17 -2.62
CA LEU A 153 11.97 6.82 -3.42
C LEU A 153 12.71 7.91 -2.63
N LYS A 154 11.95 8.70 -1.83
CA LYS A 154 12.47 9.82 -1.02
C LYS A 154 11.73 9.89 0.30
N GLY A 155 12.39 10.42 1.33
CA GLY A 155 11.77 10.65 2.63
C GLY A 155 11.81 9.44 3.55
N MET A 156 12.68 8.46 3.30
CA MET A 156 12.81 7.29 4.19
C MET A 156 13.25 7.69 5.60
N GLU A 157 13.98 8.79 5.74
CA GLU A 157 14.32 9.41 7.03
C GLU A 157 13.07 9.81 7.85
N PHE A 158 11.99 10.21 7.20
CA PHE A 158 10.71 10.51 7.88
C PHE A 158 9.97 9.23 8.29
N VAL A 159 10.11 8.14 7.52
CA VAL A 159 9.60 6.84 7.92
C VAL A 159 10.33 6.33 9.16
N ASP A 160 11.64 6.55 9.26
CA ASP A 160 12.44 6.19 10.44
C ASP A 160 12.01 6.94 11.71
N MET A 161 11.43 8.13 11.57
CA MET A 161 10.94 8.94 12.70
C MET A 161 9.61 8.43 13.26
N ILE A 162 8.90 7.55 12.57
CA ILE A 162 7.65 6.96 13.06
C ILE A 162 7.93 6.24 14.37
N LYS A 163 7.08 6.52 15.38
CA LYS A 163 7.20 5.93 16.72
C LYS A 163 7.24 4.42 16.66
N LYS A 164 8.26 3.86 17.29
CA LYS A 164 8.40 2.41 17.45
C LYS A 164 7.47 1.92 18.56
N GLY A 165 6.93 0.73 18.36
CA GLY A 165 6.10 0.06 19.35
C GLY A 165 6.90 -0.89 20.24
N ASP A 166 6.18 -1.75 20.94
CA ASP A 166 6.79 -2.83 21.73
C ASP A 166 7.71 -3.70 20.87
N PRO A 167 8.90 -4.02 21.33
CA PRO A 167 9.89 -4.76 20.51
C PRO A 167 9.43 -6.13 20.01
N ARG A 168 8.47 -6.77 20.67
CA ARG A 168 7.95 -8.09 20.31
C ARG A 168 6.67 -8.01 19.50
N SER A 169 5.68 -7.27 19.98
CA SER A 169 4.38 -7.15 19.32
C SER A 169 4.33 -6.05 18.27
N GLY A 170 5.13 -5.01 18.44
CA GLY A 170 5.10 -3.80 17.64
C GLY A 170 3.98 -2.83 18.01
N SER A 171 3.14 -3.15 19.00
CA SER A 171 2.01 -2.31 19.40
C SER A 171 2.46 -0.91 19.82
N VAL A 172 1.84 0.12 19.25
CA VAL A 172 2.19 1.53 19.49
C VAL A 172 1.07 2.21 20.29
N PRO A 173 1.28 2.57 21.56
CA PRO A 173 0.23 3.13 22.42
C PRO A 173 -0.24 4.54 22.01
N ASN A 174 0.66 5.36 21.45
CA ASN A 174 0.37 6.70 20.94
C ASN A 174 0.92 6.85 19.52
N PRO A 175 0.28 6.19 18.53
CA PRO A 175 0.83 6.07 17.19
C PRO A 175 0.82 7.39 16.43
N ASP A 176 1.80 7.57 15.56
CA ASP A 176 1.75 8.56 14.50
C ASP A 176 0.70 8.16 13.46
N LYS A 177 0.24 9.15 12.68
CA LYS A 177 -0.80 8.95 11.67
C LYS A 177 -0.44 9.54 10.32
N ILE A 178 -1.05 9.01 9.31
CA ILE A 178 -1.04 9.56 7.96
C ILE A 178 -1.83 10.88 7.98
N ILE A 179 -1.21 11.98 7.55
CA ILE A 179 -1.91 13.26 7.35
C ILE A 179 -2.68 13.20 6.04
N SER A 180 -2.02 12.78 4.97
CA SER A 180 -2.64 12.52 3.67
C SER A 180 -1.82 11.53 2.85
N LEU A 181 -2.49 10.82 1.96
CA LEU A 181 -1.86 9.91 1.00
C LEU A 181 -2.58 10.04 -0.33
N LYS A 182 -1.89 10.46 -1.39
CA LYS A 182 -2.49 10.77 -2.70
C LYS A 182 -1.53 10.49 -3.85
N THR A 183 -2.08 10.27 -5.04
CA THR A 183 -1.32 10.31 -6.29
C THR A 183 -0.69 11.71 -6.49
N LYS A 184 0.56 11.76 -6.97
CA LYS A 184 1.34 12.98 -7.18
C LYS A 184 0.83 13.82 -8.34
#